data_88aeb91edceea1572b93e5231de8ae6d
#
_entry.id   88aeb91edceea1572b93e5231de8ae6d
#
_cell.length_a   1.000
_cell.length_b   1.000
_cell.length_c   1.000
_cell.angle_alpha   90.00
_cell.angle_beta   90.00
_cell.angle_gamma   90.00
#
_symmetry.space_group_name_H-M   'P 1'
#
loop_
_entity.id
_entity.type
_entity.pdbx_description
1 polymer ?
#
loop_
_entity_poly.entity_id
_entity_poly.type
_entity_poly.pdbx_seq_one_letter_code
_entity_poly.pdbx_strand_id
1 'polypeptide(L)'
;LSEFENEYTWGNAIIDNSEDSFHENFDKAIDEVKKEFGKKYPIIINNKEIFSDDCFTVISPSDTRMSIAEFPKASVKDTKDAIDSAKNAFEKWQNISYQKRVKIFRDCADIFSHRKFFLATIMIFETGKNRIEAIGDIDETIDFMRFYALQLEKNEGFCKQTFHPNSHEKTQTIMKPYGVWGVISPFNFPSAIAIGMTTGAIITGNTVVLKPASDAPLSSFQFAKMIIPKLPIGTINFVTGSGNIVGKTLIQSSNVDGIAFTGSQKVGMEGFQEFTKTTSKPFISEMGGKNPVIVTKYADLEKASDGVLNAAFGFGGQKCSACSRVYVQKEIADKFISKLVEKTKKIKIGAPWNKEVFLGPLINKEAKTKFENVVNIAKKEGEIIIGGSVLTTHEFENGYFVEPTIVTKLPEEHKLVKEELFLPFLCIQKYDRFEEAIQFANQTEFGLTAGIFSNDQKQLDEFFSKIQAGVVYTNRAASATTSALVSSQPFVGWKNSGSTGKGAGGENYLQQFMRTQTQTRCD
;
A
#
# COMPACT_ATOMS: atom_id res chain seq x y z
N LEU A 1 -12.57 4.84 -21.61
CA LEU A 1 -11.32 5.21 -20.91
C LEU A 1 -11.11 6.73 -20.86
N SER A 2 -11.84 7.52 -21.66
CA SER A 2 -11.69 8.99 -21.78
C SER A 2 -12.37 9.82 -20.67
N GLU A 3 -12.90 9.21 -19.63
CA GLU A 3 -13.69 9.89 -18.58
C GLU A 3 -13.04 9.83 -17.18
N PHE A 4 -11.87 9.22 -17.04
CA PHE A 4 -11.11 9.15 -15.80
C PHE A 4 -9.88 10.05 -15.90
N GLU A 5 -9.92 11.19 -15.23
CA GLU A 5 -8.77 12.08 -15.07
C GLU A 5 -7.84 11.49 -14.02
N ASN A 6 -6.76 10.88 -14.46
CA ASN A 6 -5.73 10.28 -13.63
C ASN A 6 -4.75 11.37 -13.18
N GLU A 7 -4.62 11.59 -11.88
CA GLU A 7 -3.59 12.46 -11.30
C GLU A 7 -2.23 11.74 -11.29
N TYR A 8 -2.29 10.41 -11.15
CA TYR A 8 -1.12 9.57 -11.05
C TYR A 8 -0.60 9.18 -12.43
N THR A 9 0.37 9.92 -12.90
CA THR A 9 1.35 9.35 -13.82
C THR A 9 2.73 9.65 -13.25
N TRP A 10 3.51 8.63 -13.01
CA TRP A 10 4.92 8.76 -12.62
C TRP A 10 5.72 9.70 -13.55
N GLY A 11 5.20 9.96 -14.74
CA GLY A 11 5.72 10.94 -15.68
C GLY A 11 5.13 12.33 -15.52
N ASN A 12 3.87 12.48 -15.15
CA ASN A 12 3.18 13.78 -15.08
C ASN A 12 3.68 14.60 -13.89
N ALA A 13 4.02 14.00 -12.78
CA ALA A 13 4.63 14.72 -11.66
C ALA A 13 5.95 15.42 -12.07
N ILE A 14 6.64 14.88 -13.08
CA ILE A 14 7.89 15.43 -13.63
C ILE A 14 7.62 16.27 -14.89
N ILE A 15 6.61 15.92 -15.70
CA ILE A 15 6.35 16.53 -17.02
C ILE A 15 5.54 17.81 -16.93
N ASP A 16 4.53 17.89 -16.06
CA ASP A 16 3.67 19.09 -15.91
C ASP A 16 4.33 20.20 -15.10
N ASN A 17 5.35 19.85 -14.31
CA ASN A 17 6.21 20.81 -13.66
C ASN A 17 7.62 20.61 -14.23
N SER A 18 8.27 21.69 -14.66
CA SER A 18 9.72 21.62 -14.86
C SER A 18 10.34 20.98 -13.61
N GLU A 19 11.40 20.21 -13.77
CA GLU A 19 12.09 19.57 -12.65
C GLU A 19 12.39 20.56 -11.51
N ASP A 20 12.69 21.83 -11.87
CA ASP A 20 12.93 22.90 -10.93
C ASP A 20 11.66 23.27 -10.13
N SER A 21 10.50 23.46 -10.78
CA SER A 21 9.26 23.82 -10.07
C SER A 21 8.76 22.71 -9.14
N PHE A 22 8.97 21.45 -9.50
CA PHE A 22 8.67 20.30 -8.66
C PHE A 22 9.46 20.37 -7.35
N HIS A 23 10.76 20.61 -7.44
CA HIS A 23 11.61 20.68 -6.26
C HIS A 23 11.38 21.95 -5.42
N GLU A 24 11.12 23.09 -6.05
CA GLU A 24 10.76 24.33 -5.35
C GLU A 24 9.47 24.21 -4.53
N ASN A 25 8.46 23.50 -5.04
CA ASN A 25 7.23 23.25 -4.30
C ASN A 25 7.46 22.37 -3.07
N PHE A 26 8.34 21.37 -3.17
CA PHE A 26 8.76 20.61 -2.00
C PHE A 26 9.53 21.44 -0.99
N ASP A 27 10.46 22.28 -1.43
CA ASP A 27 11.26 23.13 -0.54
C ASP A 27 10.36 24.09 0.27
N LYS A 28 9.36 24.70 -0.38
CA LYS A 28 8.33 25.50 0.30
C LYS A 28 7.51 24.68 1.31
N ALA A 29 7.11 23.48 0.91
CA ALA A 29 6.33 22.58 1.76
C ALA A 29 7.14 22.07 2.98
N ILE A 30 8.44 21.86 2.85
CA ILE A 30 9.33 21.49 3.96
C ILE A 30 9.30 22.54 5.06
N ASP A 31 9.37 23.83 4.72
CA ASP A 31 9.32 24.91 5.71
C ASP A 31 7.95 25.04 6.37
N GLU A 32 6.87 24.73 5.64
CA GLU A 32 5.51 24.69 6.20
C GLU A 32 5.33 23.52 7.16
N VAL A 33 5.74 22.30 6.77
CA VAL A 33 5.58 21.07 7.55
C VAL A 33 6.41 21.09 8.84
N LYS A 34 7.61 21.65 8.82
CA LYS A 34 8.42 21.77 10.03
C LYS A 34 7.74 22.58 11.15
N LYS A 35 6.80 23.47 10.83
CA LYS A 35 6.01 24.22 11.82
C LYS A 35 4.94 23.35 12.50
N GLU A 36 4.65 22.18 11.94
CA GLU A 36 3.72 21.20 12.51
C GLU A 36 4.39 20.24 13.51
N PHE A 37 5.72 20.18 13.54
CA PHE A 37 6.46 19.22 14.35
C PHE A 37 6.20 19.38 15.86
N GLY A 38 6.17 18.23 16.56
CA GLY A 38 5.96 18.17 18.01
C GLY A 38 4.54 18.49 18.47
N LYS A 39 3.60 18.71 17.55
CA LYS A 39 2.20 18.94 17.92
C LYS A 39 1.53 17.66 18.43
N LYS A 40 0.61 17.84 19.37
CA LYS A 40 -0.30 16.80 19.82
C LYS A 40 -1.52 16.75 18.93
N TYR A 41 -1.86 15.57 18.45
CA TYR A 41 -3.01 15.30 17.63
C TYR A 41 -4.01 14.41 18.39
N PRO A 42 -5.32 14.54 18.15
CA PRO A 42 -6.32 13.73 18.82
C PRO A 42 -6.58 12.40 18.08
N ILE A 43 -7.23 11.46 18.76
CA ILE A 43 -8.14 10.53 18.11
C ILE A 43 -9.49 11.23 17.89
N ILE A 44 -10.25 10.79 16.88
CA ILE A 44 -11.54 11.41 16.55
C ILE A 44 -12.63 10.34 16.67
N ILE A 45 -13.52 10.50 17.64
CA ILE A 45 -14.65 9.60 17.87
C ILE A 45 -15.93 10.43 17.91
N ASN A 46 -16.93 10.05 17.12
CA ASN A 46 -18.20 10.77 17.05
C ASN A 46 -18.03 12.27 16.73
N ASN A 47 -17.10 12.58 15.81
CA ASN A 47 -16.64 13.92 15.43
C ASN A 47 -16.07 14.76 16.60
N LYS A 48 -15.74 14.14 17.71
CA LYS A 48 -15.08 14.80 18.85
C LYS A 48 -13.60 14.46 18.87
N GLU A 49 -12.79 15.48 19.03
CA GLU A 49 -11.35 15.34 19.27
C GLU A 49 -11.11 14.90 20.72
N ILE A 50 -10.39 13.80 20.90
CA ILE A 50 -10.07 13.24 22.21
C ILE A 50 -8.55 13.19 22.34
N PHE A 51 -8.05 13.91 23.34
CA PHE A 51 -6.64 13.92 23.73
C PHE A 51 -6.48 13.04 24.99
N SER A 52 -5.28 12.50 25.20
CA SER A 52 -4.91 11.69 26.35
C SER A 52 -3.48 12.02 26.78
N ASP A 53 -3.15 11.77 28.05
CA ASP A 53 -1.77 11.83 28.52
C ASP A 53 -1.00 10.54 28.18
N ASP A 54 -1.69 9.41 27.98
CA ASP A 54 -1.07 8.19 27.46
C ASP A 54 -0.93 8.29 25.94
N CYS A 55 0.20 8.83 25.51
CA CYS A 55 0.54 9.09 24.13
C CYS A 55 1.75 8.28 23.68
N PHE A 56 1.94 8.22 22.38
CA PHE A 56 3.19 7.82 21.75
C PHE A 56 3.66 8.91 20.79
N THR A 57 4.98 9.03 20.69
CA THR A 57 5.62 10.01 19.81
C THR A 57 5.95 9.35 18.47
N VAL A 58 5.56 9.98 17.39
CA VAL A 58 6.00 9.67 16.04
C VAL A 58 7.29 10.42 15.79
N ILE A 59 8.37 9.69 15.53
CA ILE A 59 9.69 10.25 15.24
C ILE A 59 10.04 10.06 13.77
N SER A 60 10.88 10.94 13.23
CA SER A 60 11.40 10.74 11.88
C SER A 60 12.40 9.58 11.86
N PRO A 61 12.27 8.62 10.96
CA PRO A 61 13.26 7.54 10.81
C PRO A 61 14.60 8.03 10.25
N SER A 62 14.63 9.25 9.69
CA SER A 62 15.85 9.90 9.19
C SER A 62 16.68 10.53 10.30
N ASP A 63 16.03 11.02 11.34
CA ASP A 63 16.67 11.56 12.54
C ASP A 63 15.73 11.36 13.73
N THR A 64 16.03 10.39 14.56
CA THR A 64 15.21 9.98 15.71
C THR A 64 15.06 11.06 16.79
N ARG A 65 15.80 12.16 16.70
CA ARG A 65 15.65 13.35 17.57
C ARG A 65 14.50 14.25 17.10
N MET A 66 14.02 14.09 15.85
CA MET A 66 12.90 14.85 15.32
C MET A 66 11.58 14.21 15.76
N SER A 67 10.88 14.85 16.69
CA SER A 67 9.50 14.53 17.04
C SER A 67 8.57 15.14 16.00
N ILE A 68 7.89 14.29 15.22
CA ILE A 68 6.97 14.71 14.16
C ILE A 68 5.59 15.03 14.75
N ALA A 69 5.08 14.15 15.60
CA ALA A 69 3.75 14.27 16.19
C ALA A 69 3.63 13.44 17.48
N GLU A 70 2.64 13.77 18.31
CA GLU A 70 2.20 12.90 19.40
C GLU A 70 0.74 12.51 19.20
N PHE A 71 0.43 11.22 19.40
CA PHE A 71 -0.93 10.68 19.30
C PHE A 71 -1.31 9.87 20.54
N PRO A 72 -2.60 9.89 20.97
CA PRO A 72 -3.10 9.03 22.05
C PRO A 72 -2.94 7.55 21.72
N LYS A 73 -2.68 6.74 22.73
CA LYS A 73 -2.84 5.30 22.68
C LYS A 73 -4.27 4.94 23.05
N ALA A 74 -5.13 4.79 22.04
CA ALA A 74 -6.52 4.44 22.28
C ALA A 74 -6.65 3.11 23.05
N SER A 75 -7.52 3.13 24.05
CA SER A 75 -7.87 1.99 24.88
C SER A 75 -8.88 1.07 24.19
N VAL A 76 -9.14 -0.09 24.80
CA VAL A 76 -10.26 -0.98 24.40
C VAL A 76 -11.60 -0.21 24.48
N LYS A 77 -11.77 0.65 25.48
CA LYS A 77 -12.98 1.46 25.64
C LYS A 77 -13.13 2.45 24.48
N ASP A 78 -12.09 3.22 24.17
CA ASP A 78 -12.13 4.19 23.06
C ASP A 78 -12.45 3.51 21.73
N THR A 79 -11.87 2.32 21.51
CA THR A 79 -12.14 1.54 20.29
C THR A 79 -13.59 1.06 20.23
N LYS A 80 -14.17 0.64 21.34
CA LYS A 80 -15.60 0.27 21.41
C LYS A 80 -16.50 1.47 21.20
N ASP A 81 -16.18 2.61 21.82
CA ASP A 81 -16.93 3.85 21.63
C ASP A 81 -16.90 4.31 20.16
N ALA A 82 -15.77 4.10 19.45
CA ALA A 82 -15.66 4.37 18.02
C ALA A 82 -16.53 3.42 17.17
N ILE A 83 -16.56 2.13 17.52
CA ILE A 83 -17.43 1.13 16.86
C ILE A 83 -18.91 1.48 17.06
N ASP A 84 -19.30 1.80 18.27
CA ASP A 84 -20.68 2.18 18.59
C ASP A 84 -21.10 3.48 17.89
N SER A 85 -20.19 4.46 17.82
CA SER A 85 -20.37 5.69 17.04
C SER A 85 -20.61 5.38 15.55
N ALA A 86 -19.78 4.52 14.95
CA ALA A 86 -19.93 4.09 13.57
C ALA A 86 -21.25 3.37 13.33
N LYS A 87 -21.65 2.49 14.25
CA LYS A 87 -22.91 1.74 14.17
C LYS A 87 -24.12 2.69 14.21
N ASN A 88 -24.12 3.67 15.11
CA ASN A 88 -25.21 4.64 15.23
C ASN A 88 -25.30 5.56 13.99
N ALA A 89 -24.18 5.85 13.32
CA ALA A 89 -24.16 6.67 12.10
C ALA A 89 -24.63 5.92 10.85
N PHE A 90 -24.54 4.59 10.86
CA PHE A 90 -24.75 3.75 9.67
C PHE A 90 -26.13 3.95 9.05
N GLU A 91 -27.21 3.93 9.85
CA GLU A 91 -28.58 4.06 9.34
C GLU A 91 -28.78 5.36 8.56
N LYS A 92 -28.25 6.46 9.07
CA LYS A 92 -28.33 7.76 8.37
C LYS A 92 -27.47 7.77 7.12
N TRP A 93 -26.24 7.26 7.19
CA TRP A 93 -25.29 7.31 6.08
C TRP A 93 -25.70 6.42 4.90
N GLN A 94 -26.14 5.18 5.15
CA GLN A 94 -26.55 4.27 4.07
C GLN A 94 -27.70 4.83 3.22
N ASN A 95 -28.53 5.72 3.79
CA ASN A 95 -29.67 6.34 3.13
C ASN A 95 -29.32 7.64 2.37
N ILE A 96 -28.08 8.12 2.47
CA ILE A 96 -27.57 9.23 1.63
C ILE A 96 -27.41 8.73 0.19
N SER A 97 -27.95 9.47 -0.77
CA SER A 97 -27.87 9.09 -2.18
C SER A 97 -26.41 8.93 -2.64
N TYR A 98 -26.17 8.01 -3.56
CA TYR A 98 -24.83 7.76 -4.05
C TYR A 98 -24.23 9.01 -4.73
N GLN A 99 -25.03 9.86 -5.39
CA GLN A 99 -24.57 11.10 -6.00
C GLN A 99 -23.98 12.07 -4.95
N LYS A 100 -24.62 12.17 -3.79
CA LYS A 100 -24.07 13.00 -2.69
C LYS A 100 -22.76 12.43 -2.14
N ARG A 101 -22.68 11.09 -1.99
CA ARG A 101 -21.45 10.44 -1.57
C ARG A 101 -20.32 10.66 -2.57
N VAL A 102 -20.59 10.48 -3.85
CA VAL A 102 -19.65 10.76 -4.94
C VAL A 102 -19.11 12.18 -4.88
N LYS A 103 -20.02 13.17 -4.73
CA LYS A 103 -19.61 14.59 -4.65
C LYS A 103 -18.64 14.85 -3.50
N ILE A 104 -18.91 14.29 -2.31
CA ILE A 104 -18.03 14.46 -1.14
C ILE A 104 -16.61 13.96 -1.44
N PHE A 105 -16.48 12.79 -2.06
CA PHE A 105 -15.16 12.22 -2.34
C PHE A 105 -14.43 12.93 -3.48
N ARG A 106 -15.12 13.44 -4.50
CA ARG A 106 -14.53 14.31 -5.52
C ARG A 106 -14.02 15.61 -4.91
N ASP A 107 -14.83 16.28 -4.10
CA ASP A 107 -14.42 17.50 -3.39
C ASP A 107 -13.20 17.24 -2.46
N CYS A 108 -13.10 16.05 -1.84
CA CYS A 108 -11.93 15.68 -1.06
C CYS A 108 -10.69 15.43 -1.94
N ALA A 109 -10.86 14.75 -3.07
CA ALA A 109 -9.77 14.52 -4.02
C ALA A 109 -9.17 15.85 -4.52
N ASP A 110 -10.01 16.84 -4.81
CA ASP A 110 -9.57 18.17 -5.24
C ASP A 110 -8.79 18.89 -4.13
N ILE A 111 -9.22 18.79 -2.86
CA ILE A 111 -8.46 19.34 -1.73
C ILE A 111 -7.09 18.67 -1.61
N PHE A 112 -7.04 17.35 -1.77
CA PHE A 112 -5.77 16.60 -1.75
C PHE A 112 -4.84 17.03 -2.89
N SER A 113 -5.37 17.18 -4.10
CA SER A 113 -4.61 17.64 -5.27
C SER A 113 -3.99 19.03 -5.03
N HIS A 114 -4.76 19.97 -4.48
CA HIS A 114 -4.25 21.31 -4.16
C HIS A 114 -3.21 21.34 -3.03
N ARG A 115 -3.21 20.35 -2.14
CA ARG A 115 -2.31 20.26 -0.99
C ARG A 115 -1.24 19.19 -1.13
N LYS A 116 -1.09 18.59 -2.31
CA LYS A 116 -0.30 17.37 -2.50
C LYS A 116 1.16 17.47 -2.03
N PHE A 117 1.84 18.57 -2.27
CA PHE A 117 3.22 18.77 -1.82
C PHE A 117 3.35 18.84 -0.28
N PHE A 118 2.41 19.50 0.38
CA PHE A 118 2.36 19.54 1.85
C PHE A 118 2.12 18.14 2.43
N LEU A 119 1.14 17.41 1.89
CA LEU A 119 0.80 16.05 2.33
C LEU A 119 1.94 15.06 2.09
N ALA A 120 2.56 15.13 0.90
CA ALA A 120 3.73 14.33 0.56
C ALA A 120 4.93 14.65 1.47
N THR A 121 5.13 15.92 1.82
CA THR A 121 6.22 16.32 2.71
C THR A 121 6.03 15.80 4.14
N ILE A 122 4.82 15.77 4.67
CA ILE A 122 4.52 15.08 5.94
C ILE A 122 5.01 13.64 5.87
N MET A 123 4.64 12.94 4.78
CA MET A 123 5.01 11.54 4.57
C MET A 123 6.53 11.32 4.46
N ILE A 124 7.26 12.24 3.81
CA ILE A 124 8.73 12.21 3.74
C ILE A 124 9.33 12.14 5.15
N PHE A 125 8.89 13.01 6.04
CA PHE A 125 9.41 13.05 7.41
C PHE A 125 8.93 11.88 8.27
N GLU A 126 7.70 11.41 8.07
CA GLU A 126 7.08 10.36 8.87
C GLU A 126 7.56 8.96 8.48
N THR A 127 7.82 8.71 7.18
CA THR A 127 8.11 7.36 6.68
C THR A 127 9.50 7.17 6.10
N GLY A 128 10.21 8.26 5.77
CA GLY A 128 11.49 8.17 5.07
C GLY A 128 11.39 7.99 3.55
N LYS A 129 10.20 8.14 2.95
CA LYS A 129 10.04 8.15 1.49
C LYS A 129 10.74 9.34 0.88
N ASN A 130 11.37 9.16 -0.28
CA ASN A 130 11.88 10.29 -1.06
C ASN A 130 10.73 11.10 -1.70
N ARG A 131 11.05 12.24 -2.31
CA ARG A 131 10.05 13.17 -2.88
C ARG A 131 9.14 12.51 -3.91
N ILE A 132 9.70 11.67 -4.80
CA ILE A 132 8.96 11.00 -5.87
C ILE A 132 8.04 9.92 -5.31
N GLU A 133 8.53 9.12 -4.38
CA GLU A 133 7.72 8.07 -3.72
C GLU A 133 6.58 8.66 -2.88
N ALA A 134 6.83 9.77 -2.20
CA ALA A 134 5.84 10.42 -1.36
C ALA A 134 4.73 11.10 -2.19
N ILE A 135 5.08 11.82 -3.27
CA ILE A 135 4.06 12.44 -4.13
C ILE A 135 3.24 11.37 -4.85
N GLY A 136 3.87 10.26 -5.27
CA GLY A 136 3.17 9.14 -5.89
C GLY A 136 2.13 8.50 -4.99
N ASP A 137 2.36 8.39 -3.68
CA ASP A 137 1.39 7.89 -2.70
C ASP A 137 0.18 8.87 -2.58
N ILE A 138 0.42 10.17 -2.61
CA ILE A 138 -0.66 11.16 -2.57
C ILE A 138 -1.46 11.16 -3.88
N ASP A 139 -0.79 11.11 -5.03
CA ASP A 139 -1.46 11.04 -6.33
C ASP A 139 -2.32 9.77 -6.44
N GLU A 140 -1.83 8.62 -5.99
CA GLU A 140 -2.59 7.37 -5.90
C GLU A 140 -3.81 7.50 -4.98
N THR A 141 -3.67 8.23 -3.87
CA THR A 141 -4.79 8.54 -2.95
C THR A 141 -5.90 9.31 -3.67
N ILE A 142 -5.54 10.33 -4.43
CA ILE A 142 -6.47 11.15 -5.21
C ILE A 142 -7.19 10.30 -6.25
N ASP A 143 -6.43 9.44 -6.94
CA ASP A 143 -6.96 8.55 -7.96
C ASP A 143 -7.93 7.51 -7.39
N PHE A 144 -7.68 6.95 -6.22
CA PHE A 144 -8.64 6.07 -5.54
C PHE A 144 -9.97 6.78 -5.28
N MET A 145 -9.94 7.99 -4.75
CA MET A 145 -11.17 8.75 -4.46
C MET A 145 -11.96 9.06 -5.75
N ARG A 146 -11.28 9.53 -6.80
CA ARG A 146 -11.91 9.85 -8.09
C ARG A 146 -12.43 8.62 -8.81
N PHE A 147 -11.64 7.55 -8.85
CA PHE A 147 -12.00 6.31 -9.54
C PHE A 147 -13.17 5.58 -8.89
N TYR A 148 -13.17 5.49 -7.55
CA TYR A 148 -14.29 4.85 -6.85
C TYR A 148 -15.58 5.67 -6.95
N ALA A 149 -15.47 7.00 -6.99
CA ALA A 149 -16.59 7.87 -7.31
C ALA A 149 -17.15 7.58 -8.70
N LEU A 150 -16.28 7.48 -9.71
CA LEU A 150 -16.65 7.13 -11.08
C LEU A 150 -17.29 5.73 -11.16
N GLN A 151 -16.73 4.73 -10.46
CA GLN A 151 -17.29 3.37 -10.46
C GLN A 151 -18.70 3.34 -9.86
N LEU A 152 -18.95 4.10 -8.80
CA LEU A 152 -20.28 4.19 -8.20
C LEU A 152 -21.30 4.85 -9.14
N GLU A 153 -20.88 5.87 -9.89
CA GLU A 153 -21.73 6.53 -10.91
C GLU A 153 -22.01 5.60 -12.10
N LYS A 154 -20.97 5.01 -12.71
CA LYS A 154 -21.10 4.11 -13.87
C LYS A 154 -22.03 2.91 -13.59
N ASN A 155 -22.08 2.48 -12.35
CA ASN A 155 -22.95 1.39 -11.91
C ASN A 155 -24.29 1.88 -11.31
N GLU A 156 -24.62 3.18 -11.43
CA GLU A 156 -25.87 3.75 -10.92
C GLU A 156 -26.15 3.40 -9.45
N GLY A 157 -25.08 3.47 -8.61
CA GLY A 157 -25.17 3.05 -7.21
C GLY A 157 -25.34 1.55 -7.00
N PHE A 158 -25.04 0.74 -8.02
CA PHE A 158 -25.21 -0.72 -8.06
C PHE A 158 -26.67 -1.17 -7.85
N CYS A 159 -27.62 -0.46 -8.48
CA CYS A 159 -29.02 -0.83 -8.56
C CYS A 159 -29.37 -1.12 -10.03
N LYS A 160 -29.74 -2.35 -10.36
CA LYS A 160 -30.05 -2.78 -11.73
C LYS A 160 -31.41 -3.48 -11.81
N GLN A 161 -32.21 -3.05 -12.77
CA GLN A 161 -33.39 -3.84 -13.17
C GLN A 161 -32.93 -5.17 -13.78
N THR A 162 -33.62 -6.24 -13.44
CA THR A 162 -33.32 -7.58 -13.95
C THR A 162 -34.46 -8.06 -14.86
N PHE A 163 -34.28 -9.22 -15.47
CA PHE A 163 -35.31 -9.83 -16.31
C PHE A 163 -36.59 -10.03 -15.51
N HIS A 164 -37.75 -9.64 -16.10
CA HIS A 164 -39.05 -9.84 -15.51
C HIS A 164 -39.62 -11.20 -15.97
N PRO A 165 -39.92 -12.12 -15.03
CA PRO A 165 -40.42 -13.45 -15.38
C PRO A 165 -41.80 -13.42 -16.07
N ASN A 166 -42.62 -12.42 -15.73
CA ASN A 166 -43.93 -12.19 -16.31
C ASN A 166 -44.33 -10.70 -16.20
N SER A 167 -45.49 -10.32 -16.75
CA SER A 167 -45.97 -8.94 -16.77
C SER A 167 -46.36 -8.37 -15.39
N HIS A 168 -46.58 -9.22 -14.40
CA HIS A 168 -47.02 -8.84 -13.04
C HIS A 168 -45.89 -8.76 -12.04
N GLU A 169 -44.69 -9.12 -12.45
CA GLU A 169 -43.51 -9.12 -11.57
C GLU A 169 -42.44 -8.15 -12.08
N LYS A 170 -42.04 -7.22 -11.23
CA LYS A 170 -40.90 -6.33 -11.46
C LYS A 170 -39.76 -6.75 -10.56
N THR A 171 -38.62 -7.08 -11.15
CA THR A 171 -37.44 -7.56 -10.42
C THR A 171 -36.27 -6.63 -10.57
N GLN A 172 -35.53 -6.46 -9.49
CA GLN A 172 -34.27 -5.70 -9.46
C GLN A 172 -33.25 -6.33 -8.53
N THR A 173 -31.99 -6.05 -8.80
CA THR A 173 -30.88 -6.38 -7.93
C THR A 173 -30.25 -5.09 -7.41
N ILE A 174 -30.08 -4.99 -6.10
CA ILE A 174 -29.42 -3.87 -5.45
C ILE A 174 -28.30 -4.37 -4.55
N MET A 175 -27.15 -3.72 -4.59
CA MET A 175 -26.07 -3.97 -3.65
C MET A 175 -26.18 -3.03 -2.46
N LYS A 176 -26.24 -3.60 -1.25
CA LYS A 176 -26.38 -2.88 0.01
C LYS A 176 -25.10 -2.94 0.83
N PRO A 177 -24.74 -1.88 1.54
CA PRO A 177 -23.61 -1.89 2.46
C PRO A 177 -23.79 -2.92 3.57
N TYR A 178 -22.68 -3.43 4.10
CA TYR A 178 -22.70 -4.38 5.22
C TYR A 178 -22.99 -3.70 6.56
N GLY A 179 -22.38 -2.56 6.85
CA GLY A 179 -22.44 -1.87 8.14
C GLY A 179 -21.15 -1.19 8.55
N VAL A 180 -20.61 -1.55 9.71
CA VAL A 180 -19.38 -1.01 10.27
C VAL A 180 -18.16 -1.76 9.74
N TRP A 181 -17.19 -1.04 9.21
CA TRP A 181 -15.91 -1.59 8.77
C TRP A 181 -14.75 -1.13 9.64
N GLY A 182 -13.95 -2.10 10.09
CA GLY A 182 -12.62 -1.82 10.62
C GLY A 182 -11.61 -1.71 9.46
N VAL A 183 -10.96 -0.56 9.33
CA VAL A 183 -9.86 -0.37 8.35
C VAL A 183 -8.55 -0.34 9.12
N ILE A 184 -7.67 -1.31 8.84
CA ILE A 184 -6.36 -1.47 9.49
C ILE A 184 -5.29 -1.34 8.43
N SER A 185 -4.53 -0.24 8.45
CA SER A 185 -3.59 0.10 7.39
C SER A 185 -2.12 0.01 7.81
N PRO A 186 -1.19 -0.19 6.85
CA PRO A 186 0.24 -0.28 7.08
C PRO A 186 0.90 1.11 7.07
N PHE A 187 2.20 1.14 7.37
CA PHE A 187 2.99 2.37 7.37
C PHE A 187 3.54 2.77 5.99
N ASN A 188 3.70 1.80 5.08
CA ASN A 188 4.46 1.99 3.86
C ASN A 188 3.73 2.78 2.76
N PHE A 189 2.40 2.78 2.77
CA PHE A 189 1.54 3.66 1.98
C PHE A 189 0.44 4.22 2.91
N PRO A 190 0.82 5.13 3.84
CA PRO A 190 -0.07 5.57 4.91
C PRO A 190 -1.22 6.45 4.41
N SER A 191 -1.11 6.98 3.20
CA SER A 191 -2.20 7.70 2.52
C SER A 191 -2.96 6.77 1.58
N ALA A 192 -2.34 6.29 0.51
CA ALA A 192 -3.04 5.55 -0.54
C ALA A 192 -3.77 4.30 -0.05
N ILE A 193 -3.11 3.45 0.75
CA ILE A 193 -3.74 2.21 1.24
C ILE A 193 -4.81 2.53 2.29
N ALA A 194 -4.50 3.37 3.27
CA ALA A 194 -5.45 3.73 4.33
C ALA A 194 -6.72 4.39 3.75
N ILE A 195 -6.53 5.35 2.85
CA ILE A 195 -7.63 6.13 2.27
C ILE A 195 -8.34 5.34 1.18
N GLY A 196 -7.63 4.55 0.38
CA GLY A 196 -8.24 3.68 -0.62
C GLY A 196 -9.22 2.67 -0.02
N MET A 197 -8.83 1.96 1.05
CA MET A 197 -9.71 1.06 1.80
C MET A 197 -10.88 1.82 2.46
N THR A 198 -10.59 2.95 3.09
CA THR A 198 -11.61 3.79 3.74
C THR A 198 -12.62 4.33 2.73
N THR A 199 -12.15 4.84 1.59
CA THR A 199 -13.00 5.32 0.49
C THR A 199 -13.91 4.22 -0.04
N GLY A 200 -13.36 3.02 -0.29
CA GLY A 200 -14.15 1.87 -0.76
C GLY A 200 -15.31 1.53 0.18
N ALA A 201 -15.04 1.51 1.48
CA ALA A 201 -16.08 1.26 2.48
C ALA A 201 -17.11 2.40 2.58
N ILE A 202 -16.66 3.64 2.72
CA ILE A 202 -17.54 4.79 2.98
C ILE A 202 -18.39 5.14 1.75
N ILE A 203 -17.81 5.18 0.55
CA ILE A 203 -18.54 5.60 -0.66
C ILE A 203 -19.66 4.64 -1.02
N THR A 204 -19.53 3.35 -0.64
CA THR A 204 -20.55 2.33 -0.81
C THR A 204 -21.65 2.37 0.25
N GLY A 205 -21.55 3.26 1.24
CA GLY A 205 -22.58 3.50 2.26
C GLY A 205 -22.31 2.85 3.61
N ASN A 206 -21.13 2.26 3.82
CA ASN A 206 -20.71 1.75 5.12
C ASN A 206 -20.14 2.89 6.01
N THR A 207 -19.95 2.60 7.27
CA THR A 207 -19.23 3.45 8.23
C THR A 207 -17.91 2.82 8.62
N VAL A 208 -16.94 3.61 9.11
CA VAL A 208 -15.57 3.15 9.30
C VAL A 208 -15.01 3.54 10.66
N VAL A 209 -14.26 2.60 11.25
CA VAL A 209 -13.25 2.87 12.26
C VAL A 209 -11.88 2.67 11.61
N LEU A 210 -11.16 3.77 11.37
CA LEU A 210 -9.84 3.78 10.75
C LEU A 210 -8.75 3.69 11.80
N LYS A 211 -7.94 2.65 11.72
CA LYS A 211 -6.73 2.44 12.52
C LYS A 211 -5.48 2.50 11.61
N PRO A 212 -4.73 3.60 11.59
CA PRO A 212 -3.46 3.68 10.88
C PRO A 212 -2.37 2.86 11.58
N ALA A 213 -1.25 2.63 10.89
CA ALA A 213 -0.04 2.15 11.52
C ALA A 213 0.47 3.15 12.56
N SER A 214 1.06 2.65 13.67
CA SER A 214 1.60 3.53 14.71
C SER A 214 2.86 4.28 14.25
N ASP A 215 3.58 3.75 13.28
CA ASP A 215 4.77 4.39 12.71
C ASP A 215 4.42 5.57 11.76
N ALA A 216 3.18 5.62 11.22
CA ALA A 216 2.79 6.63 10.25
C ALA A 216 1.30 7.05 10.36
N PRO A 217 0.84 7.55 11.52
CA PRO A 217 -0.55 7.95 11.71
C PRO A 217 -0.87 9.35 11.15
N LEU A 218 0.12 10.26 11.05
CA LEU A 218 -0.11 11.67 10.72
C LEU A 218 -0.58 11.84 9.26
N SER A 219 -0.01 11.07 8.33
CA SER A 219 -0.45 11.07 6.92
C SER A 219 -1.93 10.67 6.79
N SER A 220 -2.35 9.60 7.48
CA SER A 220 -3.76 9.18 7.51
C SER A 220 -4.66 10.17 8.26
N PHE A 221 -4.14 10.82 9.32
CA PHE A 221 -4.88 11.83 10.10
C PHE A 221 -5.25 13.04 9.23
N GLN A 222 -4.38 13.46 8.31
CA GLN A 222 -4.69 14.59 7.42
C GLN A 222 -5.97 14.33 6.61
N PHE A 223 -6.18 13.09 6.14
CA PHE A 223 -7.43 12.71 5.49
C PHE A 223 -8.63 12.76 6.45
N ALA A 224 -8.49 12.15 7.62
CA ALA A 224 -9.58 12.14 8.61
C ALA A 224 -10.01 13.57 8.96
N LYS A 225 -9.05 14.47 9.19
CA LYS A 225 -9.29 15.89 9.47
C LYS A 225 -10.05 16.61 8.36
N MET A 226 -9.78 16.27 7.08
CA MET A 226 -10.43 16.92 5.94
C MET A 226 -11.82 16.37 5.64
N ILE A 227 -12.04 15.06 5.78
CA ILE A 227 -13.29 14.42 5.36
C ILE A 227 -14.35 14.37 6.46
N ILE A 228 -13.97 14.14 7.71
CA ILE A 228 -14.92 13.99 8.82
C ILE A 228 -15.93 15.15 8.91
N PRO A 229 -15.52 16.43 8.79
CA PRO A 229 -16.47 17.55 8.85
C PRO A 229 -17.50 17.58 7.69
N LYS A 230 -17.27 16.84 6.60
CA LYS A 230 -18.15 16.77 5.43
C LYS A 230 -19.16 15.63 5.52
N LEU A 231 -19.05 14.77 6.51
CA LEU A 231 -19.84 13.56 6.70
C LEU A 231 -20.80 13.70 7.89
N PRO A 232 -21.91 12.94 7.94
CA PRO A 232 -22.69 12.81 9.17
C PRO A 232 -21.81 12.35 10.34
N ILE A 233 -22.16 12.86 11.55
CA ILE A 233 -21.42 12.56 12.78
C ILE A 233 -21.28 11.04 12.96
N GLY A 234 -20.06 10.58 13.23
CA GLY A 234 -19.75 9.19 13.51
C GLY A 234 -19.52 8.29 12.27
N THR A 235 -19.69 8.81 11.05
CA THR A 235 -19.47 8.02 9.82
C THR A 235 -18.04 7.51 9.70
N ILE A 236 -17.05 8.31 10.06
CA ILE A 236 -15.64 7.91 10.22
C ILE A 236 -15.21 8.22 11.65
N ASN A 237 -14.56 7.25 12.28
CA ASN A 237 -13.87 7.40 13.54
C ASN A 237 -12.39 7.06 13.32
N PHE A 238 -11.49 7.91 13.81
CA PHE A 238 -10.05 7.75 13.65
C PHE A 238 -9.42 7.42 15.00
N VAL A 239 -8.81 6.24 15.11
CA VAL A 239 -8.24 5.74 16.37
C VAL A 239 -6.81 5.26 16.17
N THR A 240 -5.88 5.81 16.95
CA THR A 240 -4.48 5.44 16.97
C THR A 240 -4.17 4.50 18.13
N GLY A 241 -3.13 3.68 18.01
CA GLY A 241 -2.71 2.76 19.06
C GLY A 241 -2.22 1.42 18.51
N SER A 242 -1.83 0.52 19.40
CA SER A 242 -1.23 -0.75 19.03
C SER A 242 -2.20 -1.71 18.32
N GLY A 243 -1.64 -2.57 17.45
CA GLY A 243 -2.41 -3.66 16.83
C GLY A 243 -3.02 -4.62 17.85
N ASN A 244 -2.31 -4.86 18.95
CA ASN A 244 -2.76 -5.76 20.02
C ASN A 244 -3.97 -5.23 20.83
N ILE A 245 -4.17 -3.93 20.87
CA ILE A 245 -5.31 -3.31 21.55
C ILE A 245 -6.39 -2.94 20.55
N VAL A 246 -6.13 -1.96 19.71
CA VAL A 246 -7.13 -1.41 18.77
C VAL A 246 -7.48 -2.42 17.67
N GLY A 247 -6.46 -2.99 17.00
CA GLY A 247 -6.68 -3.97 15.92
C GLY A 247 -7.42 -5.21 16.42
N LYS A 248 -6.99 -5.78 17.55
CA LYS A 248 -7.64 -6.94 18.16
C LYS A 248 -9.09 -6.65 18.58
N THR A 249 -9.35 -5.48 19.14
CA THR A 249 -10.71 -5.06 19.52
C THR A 249 -11.64 -4.96 18.30
N LEU A 250 -11.15 -4.40 17.18
CA LEU A 250 -11.90 -4.35 15.93
C LEU A 250 -12.23 -5.76 15.41
N ILE A 251 -11.23 -6.65 15.37
CA ILE A 251 -11.37 -8.01 14.85
C ILE A 251 -12.31 -8.86 15.71
N GLN A 252 -12.28 -8.70 17.02
CA GLN A 252 -13.09 -9.49 17.95
C GLN A 252 -14.50 -8.93 18.18
N SER A 253 -14.81 -7.73 17.69
CA SER A 253 -16.10 -7.11 17.92
C SER A 253 -17.20 -7.72 17.04
N SER A 254 -18.31 -8.14 17.67
CA SER A 254 -19.52 -8.56 16.96
C SER A 254 -20.21 -7.42 16.22
N ASN A 255 -19.98 -6.16 16.61
CA ASN A 255 -20.55 -4.96 15.99
C ASN A 255 -19.74 -4.44 14.79
N VAL A 256 -18.66 -5.10 14.41
CA VAL A 256 -17.92 -4.84 13.16
C VAL A 256 -18.41 -5.84 12.12
N ASP A 257 -18.86 -5.35 10.97
CA ASP A 257 -19.49 -6.13 9.90
C ASP A 257 -18.52 -6.50 8.77
N GLY A 258 -17.36 -5.84 8.70
CA GLY A 258 -16.31 -6.15 7.74
C GLY A 258 -14.96 -5.60 8.20
N ILE A 259 -13.89 -6.20 7.72
CA ILE A 259 -12.51 -5.76 7.92
C ILE A 259 -11.85 -5.54 6.55
N ALA A 260 -11.19 -4.40 6.38
CA ALA A 260 -10.23 -4.16 5.33
C ALA A 260 -8.83 -4.01 5.97
N PHE A 261 -7.95 -4.92 5.64
CA PHE A 261 -6.63 -5.06 6.25
C PHE A 261 -5.53 -5.04 5.20
N THR A 262 -4.48 -4.30 5.46
CA THR A 262 -3.21 -4.46 4.73
C THR A 262 -2.07 -4.52 5.73
N GLY A 263 -1.22 -5.54 5.60
CA GLY A 263 -0.11 -5.76 6.52
C GLY A 263 0.59 -7.12 6.32
N SER A 264 1.28 -7.62 7.35
CA SER A 264 1.98 -8.89 7.24
C SER A 264 1.02 -10.08 7.08
N GLN A 265 1.45 -11.11 6.34
CA GLN A 265 0.70 -12.36 6.14
C GLN A 265 0.26 -12.97 7.47
N LYS A 266 1.18 -13.07 8.45
CA LYS A 266 0.88 -13.65 9.76
C LYS A 266 -0.31 -12.96 10.43
N VAL A 267 -0.25 -11.64 10.55
CA VAL A 267 -1.32 -10.86 11.21
C VAL A 267 -2.63 -10.92 10.40
N GLY A 268 -2.55 -10.88 9.07
CA GLY A 268 -3.73 -10.97 8.21
C GLY A 268 -4.44 -12.32 8.33
N MET A 269 -3.68 -13.43 8.32
CA MET A 269 -4.27 -14.77 8.46
C MET A 269 -4.83 -15.04 9.86
N GLU A 270 -4.12 -14.64 10.92
CA GLU A 270 -4.64 -14.71 12.29
C GLU A 270 -5.92 -13.87 12.45
N GLY A 271 -5.92 -12.66 11.89
CA GLY A 271 -7.08 -11.77 11.91
C GLY A 271 -8.27 -12.33 11.15
N PHE A 272 -8.06 -12.88 9.96
CA PHE A 272 -9.09 -13.54 9.17
C PHE A 272 -9.74 -14.71 9.94
N GLN A 273 -8.92 -15.61 10.49
CA GLN A 273 -9.41 -16.76 11.25
C GLN A 273 -10.23 -16.35 12.47
N GLU A 274 -9.76 -15.36 13.23
CA GLU A 274 -10.47 -14.88 14.43
C GLU A 274 -11.77 -14.15 14.05
N PHE A 275 -11.75 -13.28 13.04
CA PHE A 275 -12.90 -12.48 12.63
C PHE A 275 -14.05 -13.33 12.07
N THR A 276 -13.71 -14.38 11.31
CA THR A 276 -14.70 -15.25 10.65
C THR A 276 -15.08 -16.47 11.46
N LYS A 277 -14.54 -16.65 12.65
CA LYS A 277 -14.68 -17.84 13.50
C LYS A 277 -16.12 -18.21 13.82
N THR A 278 -16.98 -17.23 14.05
CA THR A 278 -18.37 -17.47 14.49
C THR A 278 -19.41 -17.05 13.47
N THR A 279 -19.06 -16.18 12.53
CA THR A 279 -20.00 -15.58 11.57
C THR A 279 -19.29 -15.32 10.26
N SER A 280 -19.94 -15.65 9.15
CA SER A 280 -19.44 -15.33 7.82
C SER A 280 -19.54 -13.82 7.57
N LYS A 281 -18.42 -13.13 7.69
CA LYS A 281 -18.25 -11.69 7.47
C LYS A 281 -17.13 -11.44 6.45
N PRO A 282 -17.22 -10.38 5.63
CA PRO A 282 -16.15 -10.06 4.69
C PRO A 282 -14.87 -9.63 5.40
N PHE A 283 -13.75 -10.23 4.99
CA PHE A 283 -12.42 -9.84 5.41
C PHE A 283 -11.58 -9.65 4.14
N ILE A 284 -11.38 -8.40 3.75
CA ILE A 284 -10.55 -8.02 2.61
C ILE A 284 -9.14 -7.85 3.12
N SER A 285 -8.19 -8.63 2.63
CA SER A 285 -6.79 -8.48 3.02
C SER A 285 -5.88 -8.43 1.80
N GLU A 286 -4.93 -7.49 1.85
CA GLU A 286 -3.73 -7.45 1.03
C GLU A 286 -2.53 -7.63 1.96
N MET A 287 -1.71 -8.62 1.65
CA MET A 287 -0.63 -9.05 2.52
C MET A 287 0.72 -8.99 1.80
N GLY A 288 1.73 -9.62 2.37
CA GLY A 288 3.08 -9.60 1.87
C GLY A 288 3.29 -10.24 0.50
N GLY A 289 4.51 -10.08 -0.01
CA GLY A 289 4.98 -10.65 -1.26
C GLY A 289 6.44 -11.12 -1.18
N LYS A 290 6.79 -12.10 -2.02
CA LYS A 290 8.17 -12.52 -2.27
C LYS A 290 8.41 -12.50 -3.78
N ASN A 291 8.37 -11.31 -4.33
CA ASN A 291 8.16 -11.07 -5.75
C ASN A 291 9.38 -11.37 -6.61
N PRO A 292 9.24 -12.21 -7.65
CA PRO A 292 10.31 -12.56 -8.57
C PRO A 292 10.38 -11.63 -9.77
N VAL A 293 11.59 -11.46 -10.29
CA VAL A 293 11.84 -10.95 -11.65
C VAL A 293 12.69 -11.98 -12.42
N ILE A 294 12.25 -12.36 -13.62
CA ILE A 294 12.99 -13.25 -14.50
C ILE A 294 13.71 -12.41 -15.56
N VAL A 295 15.01 -12.67 -15.75
CA VAL A 295 15.83 -12.01 -16.77
C VAL A 295 16.38 -13.07 -17.72
N THR A 296 15.93 -13.06 -18.97
CA THR A 296 16.31 -14.05 -19.98
C THR A 296 17.46 -13.54 -20.85
N LYS A 297 18.09 -14.42 -21.60
CA LYS A 297 19.16 -14.04 -22.53
C LYS A 297 18.72 -13.09 -23.66
N TYR A 298 17.43 -12.97 -23.86
CA TYR A 298 16.83 -12.05 -24.84
C TYR A 298 16.49 -10.68 -24.24
N ALA A 299 16.82 -10.45 -22.96
CA ALA A 299 16.54 -9.21 -22.30
C ALA A 299 17.45 -8.07 -22.77
N ASP A 300 16.90 -6.85 -22.80
CA ASP A 300 17.71 -5.64 -22.75
C ASP A 300 18.26 -5.48 -21.33
N LEU A 301 19.58 -5.67 -21.16
CA LEU A 301 20.20 -5.66 -19.85
C LEU A 301 20.25 -4.28 -19.19
N GLU A 302 20.19 -3.18 -19.97
CA GLU A 302 20.08 -1.84 -19.40
C GLU A 302 18.71 -1.66 -18.76
N LYS A 303 17.64 -1.91 -19.50
CA LYS A 303 16.27 -1.88 -18.99
C LYS A 303 16.06 -2.83 -17.81
N ALA A 304 16.57 -4.06 -17.92
CA ALA A 304 16.43 -5.06 -16.87
C ALA A 304 17.12 -4.64 -15.57
N SER A 305 18.33 -4.08 -15.65
CA SER A 305 19.06 -3.62 -14.47
C SER A 305 18.40 -2.39 -13.85
N ASP A 306 17.88 -1.43 -14.64
CA ASP A 306 17.12 -0.28 -14.12
C ASP A 306 15.81 -0.72 -13.46
N GLY A 307 15.06 -1.59 -14.13
CA GLY A 307 13.80 -2.10 -13.59
C GLY A 307 13.97 -2.87 -12.29
N VAL A 308 14.97 -3.74 -12.21
CA VAL A 308 15.27 -4.50 -10.99
C VAL A 308 15.75 -3.59 -9.88
N LEU A 309 16.64 -2.63 -10.16
CA LEU A 309 17.13 -1.68 -9.17
C LEU A 309 15.96 -0.88 -8.53
N ASN A 310 15.12 -0.29 -9.37
CA ASN A 310 13.95 0.48 -8.91
C ASN A 310 12.96 -0.41 -8.14
N ALA A 311 12.70 -1.62 -8.63
CA ALA A 311 11.80 -2.56 -8.00
C ALA A 311 12.30 -3.09 -6.63
N ALA A 312 13.61 -3.31 -6.50
CA ALA A 312 14.19 -3.88 -5.29
C ALA A 312 14.49 -2.84 -4.21
N PHE A 313 14.93 -1.66 -4.61
CA PHE A 313 15.49 -0.67 -3.68
C PHE A 313 14.67 0.61 -3.53
N GLY A 314 13.66 0.84 -4.37
CA GLY A 314 12.69 1.91 -4.17
C GLY A 314 12.06 1.82 -2.79
N PHE A 315 12.03 2.92 -2.05
CA PHE A 315 11.60 2.99 -0.65
C PHE A 315 12.27 1.94 0.26
N GLY A 316 13.52 1.58 -0.02
CA GLY A 316 14.26 0.60 0.78
C GLY A 316 13.68 -0.81 0.75
N GLY A 317 13.00 -1.21 -0.33
CA GLY A 317 12.32 -2.51 -0.41
C GLY A 317 11.15 -2.68 0.56
N GLN A 318 10.69 -1.61 1.22
CA GLN A 318 9.58 -1.60 2.18
C GLN A 318 8.22 -1.53 1.48
N LYS A 319 8.06 -2.31 0.42
CA LYS A 319 6.84 -2.46 -0.37
C LYS A 319 6.46 -3.93 -0.45
N CYS A 320 5.19 -4.24 -0.28
CA CYS A 320 4.68 -5.61 -0.52
C CYS A 320 4.97 -6.09 -1.95
N SER A 321 5.04 -5.15 -2.90
CA SER A 321 5.36 -5.37 -4.31
C SER A 321 6.85 -5.34 -4.66
N ALA A 322 7.76 -5.05 -3.72
CA ALA A 322 9.18 -4.95 -4.02
C ALA A 322 9.75 -6.26 -4.59
N CYS A 323 10.60 -6.14 -5.62
CA CYS A 323 11.37 -7.26 -6.13
C CYS A 323 12.38 -7.71 -5.06
N SER A 324 12.31 -8.95 -4.66
CA SER A 324 13.22 -9.52 -3.65
C SER A 324 13.97 -10.74 -4.14
N ARG A 325 13.62 -11.26 -5.33
CA ARG A 325 14.27 -12.40 -6.00
C ARG A 325 14.44 -12.11 -7.48
N VAL A 326 15.64 -12.32 -8.00
CA VAL A 326 15.90 -12.30 -9.45
C VAL A 326 16.37 -13.66 -9.91
N TYR A 327 15.72 -14.18 -10.93
CA TYR A 327 16.13 -15.37 -11.65
C TYR A 327 16.75 -14.93 -12.97
N VAL A 328 18.06 -15.10 -13.13
CA VAL A 328 18.80 -14.68 -14.32
C VAL A 328 19.38 -15.86 -15.05
N GLN A 329 19.20 -15.89 -16.39
CA GLN A 329 19.73 -16.98 -17.22
C GLN A 329 21.25 -17.02 -17.17
N LYS A 330 21.85 -18.20 -16.97
CA LYS A 330 23.30 -18.38 -16.74
C LYS A 330 24.17 -17.69 -17.77
N GLU A 331 23.81 -17.77 -19.06
CA GLU A 331 24.58 -17.22 -20.17
C GLU A 331 24.87 -15.71 -20.05
N ILE A 332 23.96 -14.97 -19.38
CA ILE A 332 24.03 -13.50 -19.24
C ILE A 332 24.23 -13.05 -17.80
N ALA A 333 24.24 -13.98 -16.86
CA ALA A 333 24.17 -13.67 -15.43
C ALA A 333 25.29 -12.74 -14.97
N ASP A 334 26.53 -13.01 -15.33
CA ASP A 334 27.66 -12.21 -14.87
C ASP A 334 27.63 -10.78 -15.43
N LYS A 335 27.17 -10.61 -16.69
CA LYS A 335 26.98 -9.29 -17.30
C LYS A 335 25.86 -8.52 -16.63
N PHE A 336 24.74 -9.16 -16.36
CA PHE A 336 23.58 -8.56 -15.70
C PHE A 336 23.96 -8.14 -14.28
N ILE A 337 24.57 -9.04 -13.49
CA ILE A 337 24.98 -8.78 -12.10
C ILE A 337 25.97 -7.61 -12.05
N SER A 338 26.97 -7.59 -12.94
CA SER A 338 27.95 -6.49 -13.02
C SER A 338 27.28 -5.14 -13.27
N LYS A 339 26.33 -5.05 -14.21
CA LYS A 339 25.55 -3.84 -14.49
C LYS A 339 24.70 -3.41 -13.28
N LEU A 340 24.01 -4.35 -12.68
CA LEU A 340 23.17 -4.07 -11.53
C LEU A 340 24.00 -3.54 -10.33
N VAL A 341 25.15 -4.16 -10.07
CA VAL A 341 26.09 -3.72 -9.01
C VAL A 341 26.64 -2.32 -9.31
N GLU A 342 27.04 -2.05 -10.56
CA GLU A 342 27.50 -0.72 -10.96
C GLU A 342 26.44 0.37 -10.69
N LYS A 343 25.18 0.10 -11.06
CA LYS A 343 24.06 1.01 -10.84
C LYS A 343 23.74 1.15 -9.35
N THR A 344 23.77 0.05 -8.60
CA THR A 344 23.51 0.04 -7.15
C THR A 344 24.54 0.90 -6.38
N LYS A 345 25.81 0.89 -6.80
CA LYS A 345 26.84 1.76 -6.22
C LYS A 345 26.57 3.26 -6.40
N LYS A 346 25.77 3.63 -7.39
CA LYS A 346 25.42 5.04 -7.68
C LYS A 346 24.20 5.52 -6.90
N ILE A 347 23.50 4.62 -6.18
CA ILE A 347 22.36 4.98 -5.34
C ILE A 347 22.81 5.98 -4.27
N LYS A 348 22.17 7.15 -4.27
CA LYS A 348 22.38 8.15 -3.23
C LYS A 348 21.49 7.85 -2.04
N ILE A 349 22.14 7.53 -0.92
CA ILE A 349 21.49 7.29 0.38
C ILE A 349 21.55 8.58 1.17
N GLY A 350 20.48 8.97 1.87
CA GLY A 350 20.48 10.18 2.66
C GLY A 350 19.12 10.60 3.18
N ALA A 351 19.06 11.82 3.69
CA ALA A 351 17.82 12.43 4.15
C ALA A 351 16.83 12.60 2.98
N PRO A 352 15.64 11.99 3.03
CA PRO A 352 14.75 11.84 1.88
C PRO A 352 14.11 13.15 1.39
N TRP A 353 14.20 14.22 2.16
CA TRP A 353 13.80 15.56 1.72
C TRP A 353 14.79 16.21 0.76
N ASN A 354 16.01 15.68 0.61
CA ASN A 354 16.98 16.17 -0.36
C ASN A 354 16.64 15.62 -1.75
N LYS A 355 16.69 16.49 -2.77
CA LYS A 355 16.23 16.18 -4.14
C LYS A 355 16.96 15.02 -4.83
N GLU A 356 18.23 14.80 -4.51
CA GLU A 356 19.05 13.77 -5.15
C GLU A 356 18.97 12.40 -4.46
N VAL A 357 18.30 12.30 -3.32
CA VAL A 357 18.24 11.07 -2.54
C VAL A 357 17.25 10.08 -3.17
N PHE A 358 17.76 8.90 -3.49
CA PHE A 358 16.97 7.78 -3.93
C PHE A 358 16.49 6.91 -2.76
N LEU A 359 17.41 6.58 -1.85
CA LEU A 359 17.17 5.67 -0.73
C LEU A 359 17.22 6.41 0.61
N GLY A 360 16.06 6.49 1.26
CA GLY A 360 15.91 6.97 2.63
C GLY A 360 16.16 5.86 3.67
N PRO A 361 15.82 6.12 4.95
CA PRO A 361 15.97 5.15 6.03
C PRO A 361 14.93 4.02 5.99
N LEU A 362 15.17 2.96 6.76
CA LEU A 362 14.14 2.03 7.19
C LEU A 362 13.20 2.72 8.19
N ILE A 363 11.97 2.21 8.31
CA ILE A 363 10.91 2.88 9.08
C ILE A 363 11.20 3.00 10.58
N ASN A 364 11.82 1.99 11.18
CA ASN A 364 12.03 1.93 12.62
C ASN A 364 13.24 1.07 13.01
N LYS A 365 13.53 1.02 14.32
CA LYS A 365 14.64 0.26 14.90
C LYS A 365 14.50 -1.26 14.67
N GLU A 366 13.28 -1.78 14.71
CA GLU A 366 13.00 -3.19 14.50
C GLU A 366 13.39 -3.62 13.08
N ALA A 367 13.05 -2.81 12.07
CA ALA A 367 13.46 -3.04 10.70
C ALA A 367 14.99 -3.00 10.53
N LYS A 368 15.66 -2.05 11.18
CA LYS A 368 17.14 -1.97 11.21
C LYS A 368 17.76 -3.23 11.82
N THR A 369 17.27 -3.68 12.98
CA THR A 369 17.74 -4.90 13.65
C THR A 369 17.47 -6.15 12.79
N LYS A 370 16.31 -6.21 12.13
CA LYS A 370 16.01 -7.29 11.18
C LYS A 370 17.01 -7.31 10.03
N PHE A 371 17.39 -6.14 9.48
CA PHE A 371 18.40 -6.04 8.44
C PHE A 371 19.75 -6.60 8.90
N GLU A 372 20.24 -6.22 10.08
CA GLU A 372 21.49 -6.74 10.66
C GLU A 372 21.47 -8.27 10.77
N ASN A 373 20.36 -8.84 11.25
CA ASN A 373 20.19 -10.29 11.36
C ASN A 373 20.20 -10.98 10.00
N VAL A 374 19.48 -10.44 9.01
CA VAL A 374 19.42 -10.97 7.64
C VAL A 374 20.80 -10.96 6.99
N VAL A 375 21.55 -9.86 7.13
CA VAL A 375 22.90 -9.73 6.60
C VAL A 375 23.86 -10.72 7.27
N ASN A 376 23.76 -10.91 8.58
CA ASN A 376 24.60 -11.88 9.29
C ASN A 376 24.36 -13.33 8.85
N ILE A 377 23.13 -13.68 8.49
CA ILE A 377 22.79 -14.98 7.89
C ILE A 377 23.38 -15.07 6.48
N ALA A 378 23.18 -14.04 5.66
CA ALA A 378 23.66 -14.00 4.28
C ALA A 378 25.20 -14.08 4.19
N LYS A 379 25.95 -13.48 5.13
CA LYS A 379 27.42 -13.60 5.22
C LYS A 379 27.90 -15.02 5.51
N LYS A 380 27.11 -15.81 6.22
CA LYS A 380 27.48 -17.18 6.60
C LYS A 380 27.05 -18.22 5.55
N GLU A 381 25.92 -17.99 4.90
CA GLU A 381 25.23 -19.00 4.11
C GLU A 381 25.16 -18.69 2.60
N GLY A 382 25.55 -17.46 2.20
CA GLY A 382 25.59 -16.99 0.82
C GLY A 382 26.83 -16.14 0.54
N GLU A 383 26.76 -15.35 -0.51
CA GLU A 383 27.78 -14.38 -0.89
C GLU A 383 27.16 -12.99 -1.12
N ILE A 384 27.53 -12.03 -0.28
CA ILE A 384 27.13 -10.62 -0.45
C ILE A 384 28.02 -10.00 -1.53
N ILE A 385 27.41 -9.59 -2.62
CA ILE A 385 28.14 -8.96 -3.76
C ILE A 385 28.33 -7.47 -3.52
N ILE A 386 27.37 -6.81 -2.88
CA ILE A 386 27.41 -5.37 -2.54
C ILE A 386 26.52 -5.10 -1.33
N GLY A 387 26.84 -4.09 -0.56
CA GLY A 387 26.08 -3.64 0.61
C GLY A 387 26.35 -4.46 1.86
N GLY A 388 25.33 -4.58 2.72
CA GLY A 388 25.41 -5.35 3.96
C GLY A 388 25.90 -4.56 5.17
N SER A 389 25.89 -3.23 5.10
CA SER A 389 26.29 -2.36 6.22
C SER A 389 25.10 -1.53 6.71
N VAL A 390 25.08 -1.31 8.02
CA VAL A 390 24.29 -0.26 8.64
C VAL A 390 25.15 1.00 8.66
N LEU A 391 24.55 2.12 8.26
CA LEU A 391 25.24 3.41 8.23
C LEU A 391 25.02 4.14 9.56
N THR A 392 26.12 4.52 10.24
CA THR A 392 26.08 5.06 11.61
C THR A 392 26.96 6.28 11.81
N THR A 393 27.54 6.83 10.75
CA THR A 393 28.47 7.96 10.84
C THR A 393 27.89 9.21 10.19
N HIS A 394 28.31 10.40 10.66
CA HIS A 394 27.90 11.70 10.12
C HIS A 394 26.36 11.86 10.10
N GLU A 395 25.82 12.17 8.94
CA GLU A 395 24.38 12.41 8.71
C GLU A 395 23.48 11.18 8.99
N PHE A 396 24.06 9.97 9.07
CA PHE A 396 23.34 8.72 9.32
C PHE A 396 23.25 8.34 10.80
N GLU A 397 23.98 9.01 11.68
CA GLU A 397 24.17 8.62 13.10
C GLU A 397 22.86 8.41 13.84
N ASN A 398 21.89 9.28 13.62
CA ASN A 398 20.63 9.30 14.33
C ASN A 398 19.46 8.70 13.54
N GLY A 399 19.72 8.05 12.39
CA GLY A 399 18.70 7.45 11.54
C GLY A 399 18.82 5.93 11.40
N TYR A 400 17.88 5.36 10.67
CA TYR A 400 17.84 3.91 10.42
C TYR A 400 18.33 3.59 9.00
N PHE A 401 19.47 4.14 8.61
CA PHE A 401 20.03 4.00 7.27
C PHE A 401 20.82 2.71 7.10
N VAL A 402 20.61 2.05 5.96
CA VAL A 402 21.30 0.81 5.58
C VAL A 402 21.66 0.83 4.09
N GLU A 403 22.67 0.05 3.72
CA GLU A 403 23.03 -0.11 2.31
C GLU A 403 22.09 -1.06 1.57
N PRO A 404 21.73 -0.76 0.29
CA PRO A 404 21.07 -1.72 -0.58
C PRO A 404 21.99 -2.93 -0.78
N THR A 405 21.45 -4.12 -0.58
CA THR A 405 22.24 -5.36 -0.46
C THR A 405 21.84 -6.37 -1.51
N ILE A 406 22.82 -6.89 -2.25
CA ILE A 406 22.65 -7.96 -3.24
C ILE A 406 23.39 -9.21 -2.79
N VAL A 407 22.72 -10.34 -2.80
CA VAL A 407 23.24 -11.64 -2.36
C VAL A 407 23.06 -12.70 -3.43
N THR A 408 24.05 -13.55 -3.57
CA THR A 408 24.05 -14.74 -4.46
C THR A 408 24.41 -15.99 -3.67
N LYS A 409 24.40 -17.15 -4.35
CA LYS A 409 24.80 -18.46 -3.81
C LYS A 409 23.99 -18.96 -2.62
N LEU A 410 22.82 -18.38 -2.33
CA LEU A 410 21.87 -19.00 -1.41
C LEU A 410 21.20 -20.19 -2.09
N PRO A 411 20.94 -21.31 -1.40
CA PRO A 411 20.07 -22.37 -1.93
C PRO A 411 18.67 -21.87 -2.26
N GLU A 412 18.02 -22.45 -3.27
CA GLU A 412 16.66 -22.01 -3.68
C GLU A 412 15.65 -22.11 -2.53
N GLU A 413 15.76 -23.15 -1.69
CA GLU A 413 14.88 -23.36 -0.54
C GLU A 413 15.29 -22.56 0.71
N HIS A 414 16.30 -21.69 0.60
CA HIS A 414 16.77 -20.91 1.73
C HIS A 414 15.69 -19.90 2.18
N LYS A 415 15.54 -19.71 3.51
CA LYS A 415 14.54 -18.80 4.09
C LYS A 415 14.63 -17.37 3.55
N LEU A 416 15.82 -16.83 3.30
CA LEU A 416 16.01 -15.50 2.72
C LEU A 416 15.52 -15.41 1.27
N VAL A 417 15.37 -16.53 0.57
CA VAL A 417 14.81 -16.63 -0.79
C VAL A 417 13.30 -16.83 -0.75
N LYS A 418 12.75 -17.45 0.31
CA LYS A 418 11.32 -17.82 0.40
C LYS A 418 10.48 -16.85 1.22
N GLU A 419 11.03 -16.27 2.30
CA GLU A 419 10.29 -15.40 3.22
C GLU A 419 10.34 -13.93 2.82
N GLU A 420 9.29 -13.18 3.11
CA GLU A 420 9.25 -11.73 2.93
C GLU A 420 10.18 -11.04 3.95
N LEU A 421 11.12 -10.26 3.45
CA LEU A 421 12.06 -9.53 4.29
C LEU A 421 11.62 -8.09 4.58
N PHE A 422 11.02 -7.41 3.59
CA PHE A 422 10.59 -6.01 3.66
C PHE A 422 11.76 -5.04 3.90
N LEU A 423 12.88 -5.29 3.22
CA LEU A 423 14.18 -4.65 3.37
C LEU A 423 14.81 -4.41 1.99
N PRO A 424 15.80 -3.51 1.88
CA PRO A 424 16.57 -3.33 0.65
C PRO A 424 17.56 -4.49 0.43
N PHE A 425 17.01 -5.69 0.23
CA PHE A 425 17.75 -6.94 0.18
C PHE A 425 17.26 -7.80 -1.00
N LEU A 426 18.15 -8.04 -1.95
CA LEU A 426 17.86 -8.74 -3.20
C LEU A 426 18.65 -10.04 -3.30
N CYS A 427 17.96 -11.17 -3.50
CA CYS A 427 18.57 -12.46 -3.81
C CYS A 427 18.63 -12.65 -5.32
N ILE A 428 19.79 -13.03 -5.87
CA ILE A 428 19.95 -13.38 -7.29
C ILE A 428 20.26 -14.87 -7.40
N GLN A 429 19.47 -15.57 -8.22
CA GLN A 429 19.59 -16.98 -8.55
C GLN A 429 19.85 -17.14 -10.06
N LYS A 430 20.66 -18.14 -10.43
CA LYS A 430 20.93 -18.47 -11.84
C LYS A 430 20.10 -19.67 -12.25
N TYR A 431 19.54 -19.66 -13.47
CA TYR A 431 18.81 -20.79 -14.02
C TYR A 431 19.35 -21.18 -15.42
N ASP A 432 19.12 -22.40 -15.82
CA ASP A 432 19.51 -22.91 -17.15
C ASP A 432 18.35 -22.84 -18.14
N ARG A 433 17.20 -23.42 -17.80
CA ARG A 433 16.01 -23.52 -18.68
C ARG A 433 14.91 -22.57 -18.19
N PHE A 434 14.20 -21.96 -19.12
CA PHE A 434 13.17 -20.96 -18.81
C PHE A 434 12.05 -21.52 -17.93
N GLU A 435 11.65 -22.76 -18.14
CA GLU A 435 10.63 -23.45 -17.34
C GLU A 435 11.03 -23.56 -15.85
N GLU A 436 12.33 -23.73 -15.58
CA GLU A 436 12.85 -23.74 -14.19
C GLU A 436 12.66 -22.39 -13.52
N ALA A 437 12.92 -21.29 -14.26
CA ALA A 437 12.73 -19.95 -13.73
C ALA A 437 11.25 -19.68 -13.35
N ILE A 438 10.31 -20.11 -14.18
CA ILE A 438 8.87 -20.01 -13.86
C ILE A 438 8.52 -20.87 -12.64
N GLN A 439 9.04 -22.10 -12.59
CA GLN A 439 8.82 -22.99 -11.45
C GLN A 439 9.33 -22.37 -10.15
N PHE A 440 10.56 -21.89 -10.11
CA PHE A 440 11.15 -21.23 -8.94
C PHE A 440 10.40 -19.95 -8.57
N ALA A 441 10.00 -19.16 -9.56
CA ALA A 441 9.20 -17.96 -9.33
C ALA A 441 7.88 -18.28 -8.61
N ASN A 442 7.26 -19.41 -8.95
CA ASN A 442 6.00 -19.86 -8.37
C ASN A 442 6.13 -20.59 -7.02
N GLN A 443 7.32 -21.00 -6.60
CA GLN A 443 7.57 -21.82 -5.39
C GLN A 443 7.57 -21.04 -4.08
N THR A 444 6.66 -20.11 -3.91
CA THR A 444 6.43 -19.46 -2.61
C THR A 444 4.96 -19.45 -2.28
N GLU A 445 4.66 -19.23 -1.00
CA GLU A 445 3.28 -19.05 -0.55
C GLU A 445 2.65 -17.74 -1.03
N PHE A 446 3.46 -16.81 -1.56
CA PHE A 446 3.06 -15.51 -2.05
C PHE A 446 2.81 -15.51 -3.56
N GLY A 447 1.96 -14.59 -4.01
CA GLY A 447 1.65 -14.38 -5.40
C GLY A 447 1.17 -12.95 -5.65
N LEU A 448 1.94 -11.93 -5.22
CA LEU A 448 1.53 -10.54 -5.36
C LEU A 448 1.94 -9.97 -6.72
N THR A 449 3.26 -9.81 -6.95
CA THR A 449 3.76 -9.30 -8.23
C THR A 449 4.80 -10.24 -8.84
N ALA A 450 4.93 -10.21 -10.18
CA ALA A 450 6.01 -10.88 -10.89
C ALA A 450 6.36 -10.14 -12.19
N GLY A 451 7.63 -10.12 -12.55
CA GLY A 451 8.11 -9.47 -13.75
C GLY A 451 9.00 -10.35 -14.62
N ILE A 452 9.09 -10.02 -15.90
CA ILE A 452 10.02 -10.63 -16.83
C ILE A 452 10.64 -9.57 -17.74
N PHE A 453 11.93 -9.74 -18.03
CA PHE A 453 12.64 -9.03 -19.09
C PHE A 453 13.06 -10.03 -20.17
N SER A 454 12.45 -9.89 -21.34
CA SER A 454 12.70 -10.71 -22.52
C SER A 454 12.19 -10.00 -23.78
N ASN A 455 12.84 -10.18 -24.92
CA ASN A 455 12.34 -9.79 -26.23
C ASN A 455 11.83 -10.99 -27.04
N ASP A 456 11.78 -12.19 -26.45
CA ASP A 456 11.21 -13.39 -27.07
C ASP A 456 9.71 -13.49 -26.73
N GLN A 457 8.85 -13.32 -27.75
CA GLN A 457 7.40 -13.31 -27.58
C GLN A 457 6.86 -14.63 -26.98
N LYS A 458 7.46 -15.76 -27.34
CA LYS A 458 7.02 -17.06 -26.80
C LYS A 458 7.25 -17.16 -25.30
N GLN A 459 8.38 -16.63 -24.82
CA GLN A 459 8.65 -16.58 -23.38
C GLN A 459 7.71 -15.62 -22.65
N LEU A 460 7.35 -14.48 -23.28
CA LEU A 460 6.38 -13.54 -22.69
C LEU A 460 4.99 -14.19 -22.58
N ASP A 461 4.51 -14.87 -23.63
CA ASP A 461 3.22 -15.55 -23.63
C ASP A 461 3.20 -16.71 -22.62
N GLU A 462 4.28 -17.49 -22.55
CA GLU A 462 4.43 -18.56 -21.57
C GLU A 462 4.47 -18.03 -20.14
N PHE A 463 5.17 -16.93 -19.88
CA PHE A 463 5.20 -16.24 -18.59
C PHE A 463 3.79 -15.84 -18.16
N PHE A 464 3.06 -15.11 -18.98
CA PHE A 464 1.69 -14.70 -18.65
C PHE A 464 0.74 -15.88 -18.40
N SER A 465 0.94 -16.99 -19.12
CA SER A 465 0.12 -18.19 -18.96
C SER A 465 0.39 -18.98 -17.67
N LYS A 466 1.64 -18.97 -17.17
CA LYS A 466 2.08 -19.90 -16.12
C LYS A 466 2.44 -19.24 -14.80
N ILE A 467 2.69 -17.93 -14.79
CA ILE A 467 3.07 -17.24 -13.55
C ILE A 467 1.90 -17.13 -12.57
N GLN A 468 2.15 -17.34 -11.30
CA GLN A 468 1.13 -17.33 -10.24
C GLN A 468 1.23 -16.07 -9.38
N ALA A 469 0.95 -14.93 -9.99
CA ALA A 469 0.90 -13.64 -9.32
C ALA A 469 -0.26 -12.81 -9.84
N GLY A 470 -0.82 -11.95 -9.00
CA GLY A 470 -1.97 -11.12 -9.34
C GLY A 470 -1.61 -9.91 -10.20
N VAL A 471 -0.41 -9.34 -10.03
CA VAL A 471 0.09 -8.21 -10.81
C VAL A 471 1.34 -8.64 -11.57
N VAL A 472 1.25 -8.66 -12.90
CA VAL A 472 2.34 -9.15 -13.76
C VAL A 472 2.72 -8.13 -14.82
N TYR A 473 4.00 -8.05 -15.17
CA TYR A 473 4.49 -7.07 -16.13
C TYR A 473 5.69 -7.60 -16.93
N THR A 474 5.92 -7.00 -18.09
CA THR A 474 7.07 -7.30 -18.95
C THR A 474 7.86 -6.04 -19.29
N ASN A 475 9.18 -6.12 -19.31
CA ASN A 475 10.11 -5.09 -19.82
C ASN A 475 9.91 -3.68 -19.24
N ARG A 476 9.49 -3.55 -17.99
CA ARG A 476 9.17 -2.30 -17.35
C ARG A 476 10.35 -1.78 -16.54
N ALA A 477 11.04 -0.74 -17.07
CA ALA A 477 12.26 -0.21 -16.48
C ALA A 477 12.01 0.84 -15.39
N ALA A 478 11.02 1.72 -15.55
CA ALA A 478 10.84 2.87 -14.66
C ALA A 478 10.38 2.52 -13.25
N SER A 479 9.53 1.51 -13.12
CA SER A 479 8.98 1.07 -11.84
C SER A 479 8.43 -0.35 -12.02
N ALA A 480 9.33 -1.31 -12.06
CA ALA A 480 8.99 -2.68 -12.42
C ALA A 480 7.88 -3.27 -11.54
N THR A 481 7.98 -3.11 -10.22
CA THR A 481 6.91 -3.44 -9.29
C THR A 481 6.41 -2.16 -8.65
N THR A 482 5.21 -1.74 -8.94
CA THR A 482 4.64 -0.52 -8.39
C THR A 482 3.46 -0.80 -7.50
N SER A 483 3.07 0.21 -6.77
CA SER A 483 1.75 0.40 -6.20
C SER A 483 0.65 0.23 -7.26
N ALA A 484 -0.61 0.27 -6.85
CA ALA A 484 -1.72 0.19 -7.77
C ALA A 484 -1.66 1.34 -8.79
N LEU A 485 -1.75 1.00 -10.07
CA LEU A 485 -2.08 1.97 -11.09
C LEU A 485 -3.60 1.97 -11.23
N VAL A 486 -4.23 2.84 -10.50
CA VAL A 486 -5.69 2.93 -10.41
C VAL A 486 -6.31 2.97 -11.80
N SER A 487 -7.32 2.15 -12.05
CA SER A 487 -7.98 1.86 -13.32
C SER A 487 -7.18 1.07 -14.37
N SER A 488 -5.88 1.20 -14.44
CA SER A 488 -5.07 0.56 -15.50
C SER A 488 -4.41 -0.76 -15.08
N GLN A 489 -4.01 -0.86 -13.81
CA GLN A 489 -3.41 -2.07 -13.24
C GLN A 489 -3.92 -2.27 -11.81
N PRO A 490 -5.11 -2.87 -11.65
CA PRO A 490 -5.64 -3.18 -10.32
C PRO A 490 -4.67 -4.03 -9.51
N PHE A 491 -4.51 -3.67 -8.24
CA PHE A 491 -3.56 -4.31 -7.34
C PHE A 491 -4.22 -5.44 -6.57
N VAL A 492 -3.81 -6.67 -6.84
CA VAL A 492 -4.44 -7.87 -6.27
C VAL A 492 -3.42 -8.94 -5.92
N GLY A 493 -3.51 -9.49 -4.72
CA GLY A 493 -2.71 -10.63 -4.28
C GLY A 493 -3.36 -11.97 -4.61
N TRP A 494 -2.58 -12.91 -5.16
CA TRP A 494 -2.92 -14.33 -5.26
C TRP A 494 -2.28 -15.10 -4.11
N LYS A 495 -2.65 -16.35 -3.93
CA LYS A 495 -2.17 -17.21 -2.83
C LYS A 495 -2.37 -16.49 -1.47
N ASN A 496 -1.34 -16.49 -0.62
CA ASN A 496 -1.39 -15.81 0.68
C ASN A 496 -1.07 -14.30 0.62
N SER A 497 -1.00 -13.72 -0.58
CA SER A 497 -0.83 -12.26 -0.73
C SER A 497 -2.15 -11.49 -0.71
N GLY A 498 -3.30 -12.16 -0.89
CA GLY A 498 -4.62 -11.51 -0.85
C GLY A 498 -5.75 -12.50 -0.61
N SER A 499 -6.91 -12.01 -0.17
CA SER A 499 -8.02 -12.87 0.24
C SER A 499 -9.18 -12.99 -0.75
N THR A 500 -9.36 -12.03 -1.66
CA THR A 500 -10.60 -11.93 -2.45
C THR A 500 -10.43 -12.00 -3.96
N GLY A 501 -9.23 -11.81 -4.48
CA GLY A 501 -8.97 -11.76 -5.92
C GLY A 501 -9.58 -10.57 -6.65
N LYS A 502 -10.06 -9.54 -5.94
CA LYS A 502 -10.58 -8.29 -6.50
C LYS A 502 -9.67 -7.14 -6.14
N GLY A 503 -8.91 -6.66 -7.13
CA GLY A 503 -7.82 -5.71 -6.90
C GLY A 503 -8.26 -4.31 -6.53
N ALA A 504 -7.53 -3.69 -5.62
CA ALA A 504 -7.62 -2.26 -5.32
C ALA A 504 -7.38 -1.44 -6.60
N GLY A 505 -8.16 -0.38 -6.81
CA GLY A 505 -8.13 0.41 -8.04
C GLY A 505 -8.78 -0.27 -9.25
N GLY A 506 -9.45 -1.40 -9.07
CA GLY A 506 -10.18 -2.12 -10.12
C GLY A 506 -11.69 -1.91 -10.08
N GLU A 507 -12.35 -2.22 -11.20
CA GLU A 507 -13.80 -2.04 -11.39
C GLU A 507 -14.65 -2.85 -10.40
N ASN A 508 -14.13 -3.98 -9.92
CA ASN A 508 -14.85 -4.87 -9.02
C ASN A 508 -14.55 -4.62 -7.53
N TYR A 509 -13.68 -3.67 -7.22
CA TYR A 509 -13.21 -3.46 -5.84
C TYR A 509 -14.35 -3.05 -4.90
N LEU A 510 -15.22 -2.12 -5.32
CA LEU A 510 -16.31 -1.61 -4.50
C LEU A 510 -17.34 -2.68 -4.10
N GLN A 511 -17.53 -3.71 -4.94
CA GLN A 511 -18.49 -4.78 -4.68
C GLN A 511 -18.17 -5.58 -3.42
N GLN A 512 -16.90 -5.58 -2.98
CA GLN A 512 -16.49 -6.30 -1.77
C GLN A 512 -17.03 -5.68 -0.48
N PHE A 513 -17.37 -4.39 -0.52
CA PHE A 513 -17.96 -3.65 0.60
C PHE A 513 -19.47 -3.70 0.66
N MET A 514 -20.10 -4.47 -0.24
CA MET A 514 -21.54 -4.55 -0.39
C MET A 514 -21.98 -6.01 -0.55
N ARG A 515 -23.26 -6.25 -0.28
CA ARG A 515 -23.94 -7.54 -0.48
C ARG A 515 -25.17 -7.38 -1.34
N THR A 516 -25.41 -8.34 -2.23
CA THR A 516 -26.54 -8.35 -3.14
C THR A 516 -27.84 -8.64 -2.41
N GLN A 517 -28.88 -7.85 -2.71
CA GLN A 517 -30.27 -8.15 -2.38
C GLN A 517 -31.10 -8.18 -3.66
N THR A 518 -31.81 -9.28 -3.91
CA THR A 518 -32.79 -9.39 -4.98
C THR A 518 -34.13 -8.94 -4.46
N GLN A 519 -34.85 -8.10 -5.20
CA GLN A 519 -36.17 -7.58 -4.86
C GLN A 519 -37.13 -7.89 -5.97
N THR A 520 -38.30 -8.44 -5.62
CA THR A 520 -39.40 -8.71 -6.52
C THR A 520 -40.65 -7.98 -6.02
N ARG A 521 -41.31 -7.25 -6.90
CA ARG A 521 -42.64 -6.66 -6.64
C ARG A 521 -43.62 -7.29 -7.57
N CYS A 522 -44.71 -7.78 -7.02
CA CYS A 522 -45.87 -8.27 -7.76
C CYS A 522 -46.98 -7.22 -7.69
N ASP A 523 -47.56 -6.87 -8.84
CA ASP A 523 -48.69 -5.94 -8.97
C ASP A 523 -50.01 -6.70 -8.87
#